data_ad2ec21e20d5faded3ed4b6a2fdc3dde
#
_entry.id   ad2ec21e20d5faded3ed4b6a2fdc3dde
#
_cell.length_a   1.000
_cell.length_b   1.000
_cell.length_c   1.000
_cell.angle_alpha   90.00
_cell.angle_beta   90.00
_cell.angle_gamma   90.00
#
_symmetry.space_group_name_H-M   'P 1'
#
loop_
_entity.id
_entity.type
_entity.pdbx_description
1 polymer ?
#
loop_
_entity_poly.entity_id
_entity_poly.type
_entity_poly.pdbx_seq_one_letter_code
_entity_poly.pdbx_strand_id
1 'polypeptide(L)'
;LEEWKNPKVVRPWGWYRDLYTIGKGIKVKELVIEPGKQLSMQKHFKRAEMWYVLKGMCKCKTELNGIEDDITLQPLNKGYDIGTEVWHQGYNPFKEPCHILEVQHGEECVETDIERRGVDKDYAKTA
;
A
#
# COMPACT_ATOMS: atom_id res chain seq x y z
N LEU A 1 20.98 -15.37 0.47
CA LEU A 1 19.55 -15.25 0.29
C LEU A 1 19.16 -15.63 -1.12
N GLU A 2 18.11 -16.41 -1.22
CA GLU A 2 17.50 -16.65 -2.51
C GLU A 2 16.83 -15.39 -3.03
N GLU A 3 16.93 -15.17 -4.32
CA GLU A 3 16.15 -14.13 -4.96
C GLU A 3 14.68 -14.50 -4.93
N TRP A 4 13.85 -13.49 -4.73
CA TRP A 4 12.41 -13.69 -4.85
C TRP A 4 12.06 -14.02 -6.29
N LYS A 5 11.31 -15.10 -6.47
CA LYS A 5 10.93 -15.58 -7.80
C LYS A 5 9.81 -14.78 -8.43
N ASN A 6 9.03 -14.08 -7.61
CA ASN A 6 7.94 -13.26 -8.11
C ASN A 6 8.47 -11.98 -8.74
N PRO A 7 8.06 -11.65 -9.96
CA PRO A 7 8.58 -10.47 -10.64
C PRO A 7 8.03 -9.18 -10.02
N LYS A 8 8.78 -8.11 -10.22
CA LYS A 8 8.29 -6.78 -9.91
C LYS A 8 7.18 -6.42 -10.88
N VAL A 9 6.10 -5.84 -10.37
CA VAL A 9 5.00 -5.31 -11.18
C VAL A 9 5.15 -3.80 -11.18
N VAL A 10 5.53 -3.25 -12.34
CA VAL A 10 5.79 -1.82 -12.48
C VAL A 10 4.47 -1.05 -12.61
N ARG A 11 4.39 0.08 -11.91
CA ARG A 11 3.23 0.97 -11.89
C ARG A 11 3.71 2.42 -12.04
N PRO A 12 2.83 3.37 -12.37
CA PRO A 12 3.22 4.78 -12.48
C PRO A 12 3.87 5.35 -11.22
N TRP A 13 3.54 4.81 -10.05
CA TRP A 13 4.07 5.29 -8.77
C TRP A 13 5.35 4.58 -8.31
N GLY A 14 5.77 3.52 -8.98
CA GLY A 14 6.92 2.71 -8.60
C GLY A 14 6.73 1.25 -8.97
N TRP A 15 6.78 0.36 -8.00
CA TRP A 15 6.55 -1.06 -8.27
C TRP A 15 6.14 -1.79 -7.00
N TYR A 16 5.58 -3.00 -7.19
CA TYR A 16 5.36 -3.93 -6.08
C TYR A 16 5.72 -5.35 -6.50
N ARG A 17 5.86 -6.21 -5.51
CA ARG A 17 6.03 -7.64 -5.74
C ARG A 17 5.37 -8.40 -4.61
N ASP A 18 4.68 -9.49 -4.95
CA ASP A 18 4.12 -10.41 -3.97
C ASP A 18 5.27 -11.25 -3.41
N LEU A 19 5.38 -11.32 -2.09
CA LEU A 19 6.43 -12.08 -1.43
C LEU A 19 5.92 -13.44 -0.95
N TYR A 20 4.76 -13.47 -0.31
CA TYR A 20 4.29 -14.68 0.33
C TYR A 20 2.79 -14.63 0.58
N THR A 21 2.15 -15.80 0.58
CA THR A 21 0.74 -15.94 0.93
C THR A 21 0.56 -17.14 1.84
N ILE A 22 -0.40 -17.04 2.78
CA ILE A 22 -0.86 -18.16 3.60
C ILE A 22 -2.36 -18.27 3.37
N GLY A 23 -2.78 -19.31 2.62
CA GLY A 23 -4.17 -19.43 2.22
C GLY A 23 -4.63 -18.19 1.46
N LYS A 24 -5.88 -17.78 1.66
CA LYS A 24 -6.42 -16.56 1.06
C LYS A 24 -6.50 -15.38 2.04
N GLY A 25 -6.17 -15.60 3.31
CA GLY A 25 -6.34 -14.59 4.37
C GLY A 25 -5.10 -13.81 4.75
N ILE A 26 -3.92 -14.18 4.24
CA ILE A 26 -2.67 -13.46 4.48
C ILE A 26 -1.90 -13.32 3.17
N LYS A 27 -1.49 -12.08 2.89
CA LYS A 27 -0.58 -11.79 1.77
C LYS A 27 0.45 -10.77 2.20
N VAL A 28 1.71 -11.05 1.89
CA VAL A 28 2.84 -10.14 2.17
C VAL A 28 3.36 -9.60 0.85
N LYS A 29 3.49 -8.29 0.77
CA LYS A 29 3.98 -7.58 -0.42
C LYS A 29 5.13 -6.64 -0.06
N GLU A 30 5.95 -6.39 -1.05
CA GLU A 30 6.90 -5.28 -1.03
C GLU A 30 6.40 -4.20 -1.98
N LEU A 31 6.39 -2.95 -1.51
CA LEU A 31 6.01 -1.80 -2.32
C LEU A 31 7.16 -0.81 -2.33
N VAL A 32 7.40 -0.17 -3.48
CA VAL A 32 8.33 0.96 -3.55
C VAL A 32 7.62 2.13 -4.19
N ILE A 33 7.52 3.23 -3.45
CA ILE A 33 6.93 4.48 -3.94
C ILE A 33 8.07 5.43 -4.31
N GLU A 34 8.16 5.77 -5.59
CA GLU A 34 9.20 6.66 -6.08
C GLU A 34 8.96 8.10 -5.63
N PRO A 35 10.01 8.94 -5.53
CA PRO A 35 9.87 10.34 -5.15
C PRO A 35 8.83 11.08 -5.98
N GLY A 36 7.96 11.83 -5.32
CA GLY A 36 6.93 12.63 -5.97
C GLY A 36 5.72 11.83 -6.47
N LYS A 37 5.66 10.55 -6.19
CA LYS A 37 4.58 9.67 -6.67
C LYS A 37 3.62 9.30 -5.56
N GLN A 38 2.46 8.78 -5.97
CA GLN A 38 1.41 8.38 -5.03
C GLN A 38 0.62 7.19 -5.54
N LEU A 39 0.15 6.38 -4.60
CA LEU A 39 -0.84 5.35 -4.88
C LEU A 39 -2.21 5.98 -5.11
N SER A 40 -3.17 5.22 -5.60
CA SER A 40 -4.54 5.70 -5.66
C SER A 40 -5.12 5.88 -4.26
N MET A 41 -6.11 6.78 -4.12
CA MET A 41 -6.93 6.83 -2.92
C MET A 41 -7.90 5.65 -2.99
N GLN A 42 -7.80 4.72 -2.05
CA GLN A 42 -8.46 3.42 -2.14
C GLN A 42 -8.90 2.89 -0.78
N LYS A 43 -9.84 1.94 -0.80
CA LYS A 43 -10.19 1.17 0.39
C LYS A 43 -10.52 -0.27 0.02
N HIS A 44 -10.46 -1.15 1.00
CA HIS A 44 -10.74 -2.57 0.85
C HIS A 44 -11.80 -3.01 1.86
N PHE A 45 -12.62 -3.98 1.48
CA PHE A 45 -13.75 -4.42 2.31
C PHE A 45 -13.47 -5.71 3.06
N LYS A 46 -12.58 -6.56 2.53
CA LYS A 46 -12.33 -7.89 3.06
C LYS A 46 -10.99 -8.03 3.77
N ARG A 47 -10.13 -7.02 3.68
CA ARG A 47 -8.81 -7.07 4.30
C ARG A 47 -8.44 -5.76 4.97
N ALA A 48 -7.63 -5.88 6.00
CA ALA A 48 -6.87 -4.78 6.58
C ALA A 48 -5.42 -4.89 6.13
N GLU A 49 -4.63 -3.86 6.38
CA GLU A 49 -3.22 -3.83 6.00
C GLU A 49 -2.37 -3.31 7.15
N MET A 50 -1.16 -3.83 7.25
CA MET A 50 -0.14 -3.32 8.15
C MET A 50 1.04 -2.92 7.28
N TRP A 51 1.50 -1.67 7.42
CA TRP A 51 2.62 -1.14 6.64
C TRP A 51 3.83 -0.91 7.55
N TYR A 52 4.97 -1.43 7.13
CA TYR A 52 6.26 -1.20 7.78
C TYR A 52 7.19 -0.55 6.77
N VAL A 53 7.71 0.65 7.07
CA VAL A 53 8.69 1.28 6.20
C VAL A 53 10.06 0.66 6.49
N LEU A 54 10.69 0.13 5.47
CA LEU A 54 11.98 -0.53 5.56
C LEU A 54 13.12 0.46 5.28
N LYS A 55 12.89 1.39 4.35
CA LYS A 55 13.90 2.34 3.92
C LYS A 55 13.21 3.55 3.30
N GLY A 56 13.77 4.74 3.52
CA GLY A 56 13.17 5.98 3.06
C GLY A 56 12.03 6.43 3.96
N MET A 57 11.24 7.37 3.48
CA MET A 57 10.07 7.89 4.19
C MET A 57 8.93 8.04 3.22
N CYS A 58 7.71 7.95 3.72
CA CYS A 58 6.52 8.31 2.95
C CYS A 58 5.47 8.88 3.88
N LYS A 59 4.33 9.26 3.32
CA LYS A 59 3.17 9.73 4.07
C LYS A 59 1.95 8.93 3.66
N CYS A 60 0.96 8.89 4.51
CA CYS A 60 -0.30 8.23 4.21
C CYS A 60 -1.46 9.11 4.65
N LYS A 61 -2.34 9.42 3.71
CA LYS A 61 -3.62 10.07 4.00
C LYS A 61 -4.65 9.00 4.28
N THR A 62 -5.45 9.20 5.31
CA THR A 62 -6.56 8.30 5.63
C THR A 62 -7.83 9.09 5.87
N GLU A 63 -8.96 8.45 5.64
CA GLU A 63 -10.27 9.01 5.97
C GLU A 63 -11.19 7.91 6.45
N LEU A 64 -11.81 8.13 7.61
CA LEU A 64 -12.80 7.21 8.17
C LEU A 64 -13.88 8.05 8.82
N ASN A 65 -15.14 7.84 8.43
CA ASN A 65 -16.29 8.56 8.96
C ASN A 65 -16.12 10.09 8.91
N GLY A 66 -15.53 10.59 7.82
CA GLY A 66 -15.31 12.02 7.62
C GLY A 66 -14.10 12.59 8.36
N ILE A 67 -13.40 11.77 9.15
CA ILE A 67 -12.19 12.20 9.85
C ILE A 67 -10.98 11.88 8.98
N GLU A 68 -10.24 12.92 8.62
CA GLU A 68 -9.05 12.81 7.79
C GLU A 68 -7.78 12.92 8.61
N ASP A 69 -6.79 12.10 8.26
CA ASP A 69 -5.44 12.15 8.84
C ASP A 69 -4.40 12.13 7.72
N ASP A 70 -3.23 12.64 8.02
CA ASP A 70 -2.09 12.62 7.11
C ASP A 70 -0.84 12.43 7.96
N ILE A 71 -0.31 11.21 7.97
CA ILE A 71 0.80 10.85 8.84
C ILE A 71 2.07 10.57 8.07
N THR A 72 3.20 10.76 8.74
CA THR A 72 4.52 10.42 8.19
C THR A 72 4.95 9.05 8.70
N LEU A 73 5.38 8.21 7.78
CA LEU A 73 5.89 6.88 8.06
C LEU A 73 7.38 6.83 7.78
N GLN A 74 8.13 6.23 8.69
CA GLN A 74 9.59 6.15 8.59
C GLN A 74 10.11 4.84 9.17
N PRO A 75 11.35 4.45 8.83
CA PRO A 75 11.94 3.21 9.37
C PRO A 75 11.99 3.23 10.89
N LEU A 76 11.96 2.03 11.48
CA LEU A 76 12.05 1.79 12.92
C LEU A 76 10.78 2.20 13.69
N ASN A 77 9.78 2.74 13.03
CA ASN A 77 8.49 2.97 13.66
C ASN A 77 7.72 1.66 13.75
N LYS A 78 6.71 1.65 14.62
CA LYS A 78 5.77 0.54 14.67
C LYS A 78 5.04 0.45 13.32
N GLY A 79 4.55 -0.75 13.00
CA GLY A 79 3.70 -0.94 11.85
C GLY A 79 2.48 -0.01 11.92
N TYR A 80 2.06 0.48 10.77
CA TYR A 80 0.91 1.35 10.66
C TYR A 80 -0.30 0.54 10.19
N ASP A 81 -1.34 0.50 11.04
CA ASP A 81 -2.57 -0.23 10.76
C ASP A 81 -3.51 0.57 9.88
N ILE A 82 -3.97 -0.06 8.79
CA ILE A 82 -5.04 0.47 7.94
C ILE A 82 -6.17 -0.54 8.00
N GLY A 83 -7.25 -0.20 8.68
CA GLY A 83 -8.39 -1.10 8.85
C GLY A 83 -9.19 -1.30 7.57
N THR A 84 -10.10 -2.29 7.59
CA THR A 84 -11.06 -2.47 6.50
C THR A 84 -11.90 -1.21 6.35
N GLU A 85 -12.27 -0.89 5.11
CA GLU A 85 -13.13 0.25 4.75
C GLU A 85 -12.57 1.62 5.14
N VAL A 86 -11.27 1.70 5.44
CA VAL A 86 -10.59 2.99 5.65
C VAL A 86 -10.02 3.45 4.31
N TRP A 87 -10.43 4.65 3.87
CA TRP A 87 -9.82 5.28 2.70
C TRP A 87 -8.38 5.60 3.01
N HIS A 88 -7.46 5.22 2.12
CA HIS A 88 -6.04 5.48 2.33
C HIS A 88 -5.31 5.74 1.02
N GLN A 89 -4.28 6.56 1.10
CA GLN A 89 -3.42 6.88 -0.03
C GLN A 89 -2.00 7.09 0.47
N GLY A 90 -1.11 6.16 0.12
CA GLY A 90 0.31 6.33 0.37
C GLY A 90 0.91 7.24 -0.69
N TYR A 91 1.83 8.12 -0.31
CA TYR A 91 2.51 9.00 -1.23
C TYR A 91 3.90 9.37 -0.71
N ASN A 92 4.78 9.72 -1.62
CA ASN A 92 6.17 10.02 -1.30
C ASN A 92 6.51 11.46 -1.70
N PRO A 93 6.37 12.44 -0.78
CA PRO A 93 6.77 13.83 -1.06
C PRO A 93 8.25 14.07 -0.87
N PHE A 94 9.02 13.03 -0.54
CA PHE A 94 10.44 13.14 -0.23
C PHE A 94 11.32 12.84 -1.44
N LYS A 95 12.63 12.87 -1.27
CA LYS A 95 13.60 12.76 -2.37
C LYS A 95 14.12 11.35 -2.60
N GLU A 96 13.91 10.45 -1.64
CA GLU A 96 14.37 9.07 -1.75
C GLU A 96 13.20 8.13 -1.99
N PRO A 97 13.42 7.00 -2.69
CA PRO A 97 12.38 5.97 -2.80
C PRO A 97 11.99 5.46 -1.41
N CYS A 98 10.71 5.17 -1.23
CA CYS A 98 10.21 4.60 0.03
C CYS A 98 9.90 3.13 -0.15
N HIS A 99 10.57 2.27 0.63
CA HIS A 99 10.35 0.82 0.61
C HIS A 99 9.45 0.43 1.77
N ILE A 100 8.34 -0.23 1.46
CA ILE A 100 7.31 -0.63 2.42
C ILE A 100 7.11 -2.14 2.37
N LEU A 101 7.07 -2.77 3.54
CA LEU A 101 6.55 -4.12 3.67
C LEU A 101 5.07 -4.01 4.03
N GLU A 102 4.20 -4.56 3.20
CA GLU A 102 2.76 -4.57 3.43
C GLU A 102 2.29 -5.96 3.77
N VAL A 103 1.64 -6.10 4.92
CA VAL A 103 0.99 -7.35 5.32
C VAL A 103 -0.52 -7.14 5.20
N GLN A 104 -1.14 -7.84 4.26
CA GLN A 104 -2.59 -7.87 4.10
C GLN A 104 -3.15 -9.03 4.91
N HIS A 105 -4.21 -8.80 5.65
CA HIS A 105 -4.84 -9.85 6.45
C HIS A 105 -6.34 -9.64 6.55
N GLY A 106 -7.08 -10.73 6.50
CA GLY A 106 -8.54 -10.66 6.60
C GLY A 106 -9.23 -11.86 5.96
N GLU A 107 -10.45 -11.64 5.56
CA GLU A 107 -11.28 -12.69 4.97
C GLU A 107 -10.70 -13.19 3.64
N GLU A 108 -10.26 -12.26 2.79
CA GLU A 108 -9.71 -12.59 1.49
C GLU A 108 -8.79 -11.47 1.00
N CYS A 109 -7.57 -11.83 0.59
CA CYS A 109 -6.59 -10.88 0.07
C CYS A 109 -6.49 -11.02 -1.44
N VAL A 110 -7.40 -10.34 -2.17
CA VAL A 110 -7.45 -10.35 -3.64
C VAL A 110 -7.42 -8.93 -4.17
N GLU A 111 -6.79 -8.74 -5.32
CA GLU A 111 -6.62 -7.41 -5.92
C GLU A 111 -7.95 -6.78 -6.36
N THR A 112 -8.97 -7.59 -6.61
CA THR A 112 -10.30 -7.10 -7.00
C THR A 112 -11.08 -6.49 -5.83
N ASP A 113 -10.66 -6.73 -4.58
CA ASP A 113 -11.26 -6.12 -3.40
C ASP A 113 -10.71 -4.71 -3.22
N ILE A 114 -11.19 -3.78 -4.03
CA ILE A 114 -10.72 -2.41 -4.02
C ILE A 114 -11.79 -1.46 -4.56
N GLU A 115 -11.93 -0.31 -3.91
CA GLU A 115 -12.70 0.82 -4.41
C GLU A 115 -11.77 2.02 -4.47
N ARG A 116 -11.82 2.77 -5.56
CA ARG A 116 -11.03 3.98 -5.77
C ARG A 116 -11.94 5.20 -5.84
N ARG A 117 -11.41 6.37 -5.48
CA ARG A 117 -12.19 7.60 -5.34
C ARG A 117 -11.77 8.64 -6.37
N GLY A 118 -12.75 9.43 -6.85
CA GLY A 118 -12.49 10.59 -7.70
C GLY A 118 -11.80 10.24 -9.00
N VAL A 119 -10.74 10.95 -9.34
CA VAL A 119 -9.95 10.71 -10.55
C VAL A 119 -9.28 9.34 -10.55
N ASP A 120 -9.11 8.76 -9.38
CA ASP A 120 -8.48 7.46 -9.25
C ASP A 120 -9.39 6.29 -9.64
N LYS A 121 -10.67 6.55 -9.94
CA LYS A 121 -11.60 5.50 -10.38
C LYS A 121 -11.10 4.78 -11.64
N ASP A 122 -10.41 5.49 -12.51
CA ASP A 122 -9.87 4.93 -13.76
C ASP A 122 -8.40 4.56 -13.65
N TYR A 123 -7.86 4.55 -12.42
CA TYR A 123 -6.44 4.29 -12.17
C TYR A 123 -5.93 3.00 -12.82
N ALA A 124 -6.69 1.93 -12.73
CA ALA A 124 -6.29 0.64 -13.30
C ALA A 124 -6.18 0.68 -14.83
N LYS A 125 -6.84 1.61 -15.49
CA LYS A 125 -6.80 1.77 -16.96
C LYS A 125 -5.56 2.53 -17.40
N THR A 126 -4.99 3.34 -16.51
CA THR A 126 -3.81 4.18 -16.79
C THR A 126 -2.53 3.60 -16.23
N ALA A 127 -2.64 2.60 -15.38
CA ALA A 127 -1.49 1.99 -14.66
C ALA A 127 -0.69 0.99 -15.55
#